data_c2bdf529361ad2bdee0648f9a1656bf7
#
_entry.id   c2bdf529361ad2bdee0648f9a1656bf7
#
_cell.length_a   1.000
_cell.length_b   1.000
_cell.length_c   1.000
_cell.angle_alpha   90.00
_cell.angle_beta   90.00
_cell.angle_gamma   90.00
#
_symmetry.space_group_name_H-M   'P 1'
#
loop_
_entity.id
_entity.type
_entity.pdbx_description
1 polymer ?
#
loop_
_entity_poly.entity_id
_entity_poly.type
_entity_poly.pdbx_seq_one_letter_code
_entity_poly.pdbx_strand_id
1 'polypeptide(L)'
;MNQNTELQITKGTTTIDADFCIDIQAAAIEFQSQSQSIANLLEVHSKDTTDLLTESPIFLSLLDLLREDYQDWTQLKNKLVVDFEKEHDCKLIDWNLRYDTCELTYSMIPTPEEDAASVEIPMDRVKQIEEIGMRYDSINSVIDTIITTHVDALSDTITGSVAYRGFLKLKARYFQEFKDAKDALQKEFIPADVQSKVDSWSLDYSTGILKYKVQ
;
A
#
# COMPACT_ATOMS: atom_id res chain seq x y z
N MET A 1 -7.53 -29.81 -25.28
CA MET A 1 -6.95 -28.72 -26.09
C MET A 1 -6.93 -27.51 -25.17
N ASN A 2 -5.80 -27.25 -24.51
CA ASN A 2 -5.62 -26.06 -23.69
C ASN A 2 -5.40 -24.89 -24.64
N GLN A 3 -6.42 -24.06 -24.82
CA GLN A 3 -6.20 -22.74 -25.40
C GLN A 3 -5.51 -21.90 -24.31
N ASN A 4 -4.19 -21.74 -24.38
CA ASN A 4 -3.49 -20.66 -23.74
C ASN A 4 -4.03 -19.37 -24.38
N THR A 5 -5.01 -18.74 -23.74
CA THR A 5 -5.39 -17.38 -24.08
C THR A 5 -4.26 -16.50 -23.56
N GLU A 6 -3.28 -16.15 -24.40
CA GLU A 6 -2.30 -15.12 -24.08
C GLU A 6 -3.10 -13.85 -23.77
N LEU A 7 -3.01 -13.39 -22.51
CA LEU A 7 -3.60 -12.13 -22.08
C LEU A 7 -2.96 -11.02 -22.92
N GLN A 8 -3.77 -10.37 -23.77
CA GLN A 8 -3.30 -9.32 -24.66
C GLN A 8 -3.05 -8.05 -23.84
N ILE A 9 -1.78 -7.77 -23.54
CA ILE A 9 -1.38 -6.56 -22.82
C ILE A 9 -1.43 -5.38 -23.81
N THR A 10 -2.22 -4.38 -23.51
CA THR A 10 -2.26 -3.10 -24.23
C THR A 10 -1.47 -2.06 -23.46
N LYS A 11 -0.57 -1.34 -24.15
CA LYS A 11 0.20 -0.24 -23.59
C LYS A 11 -0.24 1.07 -24.22
N GLY A 12 -0.30 2.12 -23.43
CA GLY A 12 -0.71 3.43 -23.92
C GLY A 12 -0.23 4.56 -23.04
N THR A 13 -0.61 5.76 -23.46
CA THR A 13 -0.35 7.01 -22.76
C THR A 13 -1.58 7.89 -22.91
N THR A 14 -2.00 8.53 -21.83
CA THR A 14 -3.09 9.49 -21.81
C THR A 14 -2.75 10.65 -20.88
N THR A 15 -3.46 11.76 -21.00
CA THR A 15 -3.34 12.89 -20.07
C THR A 15 -4.51 12.86 -19.12
N ILE A 16 -4.23 12.97 -17.82
CA ILE A 16 -5.27 13.10 -16.79
C ILE A 16 -5.59 14.56 -16.53
N ASP A 17 -6.68 14.79 -15.81
CA ASP A 17 -7.09 16.14 -15.38
C ASP A 17 -5.96 16.83 -14.60
N ALA A 18 -5.67 18.09 -14.93
CA ALA A 18 -4.54 18.81 -14.37
C ALA A 18 -4.69 19.11 -12.87
N ASP A 19 -5.91 19.47 -12.43
CA ASP A 19 -6.16 19.76 -11.02
C ASP A 19 -6.02 18.49 -10.19
N PHE A 20 -6.54 17.37 -10.70
CA PHE A 20 -6.39 16.07 -10.04
C PHE A 20 -4.94 15.58 -10.01
N CYS A 21 -4.15 15.84 -11.07
CA CYS A 21 -2.72 15.55 -11.10
C CYS A 21 -1.97 16.36 -10.03
N ILE A 22 -2.31 17.63 -9.85
CA ILE A 22 -1.73 18.51 -8.81
C ILE A 22 -2.07 17.98 -7.42
N ASP A 23 -3.29 17.54 -7.18
CA ASP A 23 -3.71 16.98 -5.89
C ASP A 23 -2.90 15.73 -5.53
N ILE A 24 -2.71 14.80 -6.49
CA ILE A 24 -1.88 13.60 -6.28
C ILE A 24 -0.41 13.98 -6.00
N GLN A 25 0.12 14.98 -6.73
CA GLN A 25 1.48 15.46 -6.53
C GLN A 25 1.66 16.09 -5.15
N ALA A 26 0.72 16.94 -4.73
CA ALA A 26 0.77 17.60 -3.42
C ALA A 26 0.80 16.56 -2.29
N ALA A 27 -0.11 15.60 -2.30
CA ALA A 27 -0.15 14.51 -1.33
C ALA A 27 1.14 13.66 -1.36
N ALA A 28 1.73 13.41 -2.53
CA ALA A 28 3.01 12.70 -2.64
C ALA A 28 4.15 13.49 -1.99
N ILE A 29 4.20 14.82 -2.20
CA ILE A 29 5.22 15.70 -1.61
C ILE A 29 5.09 15.74 -0.09
N GLU A 30 3.88 15.88 0.45
CA GLU A 30 3.63 15.87 1.89
C GLU A 30 4.11 14.56 2.51
N PHE A 31 3.69 13.43 1.98
CA PHE A 31 4.13 12.12 2.44
C PHE A 31 5.65 11.94 2.37
N GLN A 32 6.29 12.31 1.25
CA GLN A 32 7.75 12.23 1.09
C GLN A 32 8.50 13.14 2.07
N SER A 33 8.00 14.36 2.30
CA SER A 33 8.57 15.31 3.25
C SER A 33 8.53 14.77 4.68
N GLN A 34 7.42 14.19 5.10
CA GLN A 34 7.28 13.55 6.41
C GLN A 34 8.20 12.33 6.54
N SER A 35 8.23 11.46 5.54
CA SER A 35 9.13 10.30 5.51
C SER A 35 10.59 10.71 5.66
N GLN A 36 11.01 11.76 4.94
CA GLN A 36 12.38 12.29 5.02
C GLN A 36 12.67 12.90 6.40
N SER A 37 11.70 13.61 6.99
CA SER A 37 11.84 14.19 8.32
C SER A 37 12.05 13.10 9.39
N ILE A 38 11.32 12.00 9.31
CA ILE A 38 11.48 10.86 10.21
C ILE A 38 12.84 10.18 9.98
N ALA A 39 13.25 10.00 8.73
CA ALA A 39 14.55 9.42 8.40
C ALA A 39 15.71 10.28 8.96
N ASN A 40 15.63 11.60 8.80
CA ASN A 40 16.61 12.54 9.35
C ASN A 40 16.65 12.51 10.89
N LEU A 41 15.49 12.44 11.52
CA LEU A 41 15.39 12.33 12.99
C LEU A 41 16.10 11.06 13.49
N LEU A 42 15.91 9.96 12.79
CA LEU A 42 16.57 8.69 13.12
C LEU A 42 18.08 8.73 12.89
N GLU A 43 18.54 9.40 11.85
CA GLU A 43 19.97 9.57 11.58
C GLU A 43 20.65 10.34 12.71
N VAL A 44 20.06 11.48 13.12
CA VAL A 44 20.58 12.31 14.22
C VAL A 44 20.67 11.51 15.52
N HIS A 45 19.66 10.69 15.81
CA HIS A 45 19.59 9.93 17.07
C HIS A 45 20.13 8.50 16.97
N SER A 46 20.65 8.08 15.83
CA SER A 46 21.16 6.71 15.65
C SER A 46 22.34 6.36 16.56
N LYS A 47 23.11 7.37 16.98
CA LYS A 47 24.31 7.21 17.82
C LYS A 47 24.00 7.27 19.33
N ASP A 48 22.90 7.92 19.70
CA ASP A 48 22.61 8.23 21.11
C ASP A 48 21.65 7.25 21.76
N THR A 49 21.30 6.21 21.12
CA THR A 49 20.43 5.16 21.56
C THR A 49 18.99 5.40 21.62
N THR A 50 18.22 4.74 21.49
CA THR A 50 17.35 4.24 22.52
C THR A 50 16.04 3.75 21.96
N ASP A 51 15.69 2.55 22.41
CA ASP A 51 14.32 2.07 22.46
C ASP A 51 13.30 3.17 22.85
N LEU A 52 13.76 4.20 23.57
CA LEU A 52 13.00 5.37 24.01
C LEU A 52 12.49 6.26 22.86
N LEU A 53 13.18 6.34 21.71
CA LEU A 53 12.69 7.15 20.59
C LEU A 53 11.43 6.52 19.99
N THR A 54 11.47 5.22 19.68
CA THR A 54 10.36 4.50 19.08
C THR A 54 9.17 4.29 20.02
N GLU A 55 9.35 4.48 21.32
CA GLU A 55 8.29 4.46 22.34
C GLU A 55 7.83 5.85 22.76
N SER A 56 8.51 6.91 22.28
CA SER A 56 8.16 8.29 22.57
C SER A 56 6.79 8.65 22.01
N PRO A 57 5.88 9.28 22.81
CA PRO A 57 4.59 9.75 22.31
C PRO A 57 4.72 10.70 21.12
N ILE A 58 5.75 11.55 21.10
CA ILE A 58 6.01 12.50 20.00
C ILE A 58 6.35 11.72 18.74
N PHE A 59 7.20 10.71 18.83
CA PHE A 59 7.57 9.89 17.69
C PHE A 59 6.37 9.08 17.16
N LEU A 60 5.57 8.52 18.04
CA LEU A 60 4.33 7.82 17.65
C LEU A 60 3.34 8.76 16.95
N SER A 61 3.22 10.02 17.43
CA SER A 61 2.40 11.03 16.75
C SER A 61 2.93 11.40 15.36
N LEU A 62 4.25 11.43 15.15
CA LEU A 62 4.84 11.63 13.82
C LEU A 62 4.54 10.46 12.88
N LEU A 63 4.53 9.23 13.41
CA LEU A 63 4.13 8.06 12.62
C LEU A 63 2.63 8.08 12.28
N ASP A 64 1.79 8.58 13.16
CA ASP A 64 0.35 8.74 12.88
C ASP A 64 0.11 9.79 11.78
N LEU A 65 0.80 10.93 11.81
CA LEU A 65 0.76 11.92 10.73
C LEU A 65 1.24 11.33 9.40
N LEU A 66 2.38 10.63 9.42
CA LEU A 66 2.88 9.96 8.22
C LEU A 66 1.86 8.98 7.63
N ARG A 67 1.14 8.26 8.50
CA ARG A 67 0.08 7.36 8.07
C ARG A 67 -1.07 8.11 7.40
N GLU A 68 -1.47 9.26 7.94
CA GLU A 68 -2.52 10.11 7.36
C GLU A 68 -2.10 10.60 5.97
N ASP A 69 -0.90 11.16 5.82
CA ASP A 69 -0.36 11.61 4.53
C ASP A 69 -0.28 10.45 3.51
N TYR A 70 0.15 9.26 3.95
CA TYR A 70 0.19 8.06 3.11
C TYR A 70 -1.22 7.63 2.68
N GLN A 71 -2.19 7.72 3.58
CA GLN A 71 -3.57 7.39 3.31
C GLN A 71 -4.16 8.32 2.24
N ASP A 72 -3.96 9.62 2.37
CA ASP A 72 -4.46 10.61 1.43
C ASP A 72 -3.87 10.39 0.04
N TRP A 73 -2.56 10.23 -0.05
CA TRP A 73 -1.89 9.92 -1.31
C TRP A 73 -2.38 8.60 -1.94
N THR A 74 -2.54 7.57 -1.14
CA THR A 74 -3.00 6.25 -1.62
C THR A 74 -4.45 6.30 -2.09
N GLN A 75 -5.33 7.04 -1.42
CA GLN A 75 -6.72 7.22 -1.83
C GLN A 75 -6.82 7.92 -3.19
N LEU A 76 -6.03 8.99 -3.42
CA LEU A 76 -5.99 9.68 -4.70
C LEU A 76 -5.48 8.76 -5.83
N LYS A 77 -4.43 7.98 -5.58
CA LYS A 77 -3.93 6.98 -6.53
C LYS A 77 -4.95 5.90 -6.84
N ASN A 78 -5.61 5.38 -5.82
CA ASN A 78 -6.65 4.36 -6.01
C ASN A 78 -7.83 4.92 -6.80
N LYS A 79 -8.23 6.16 -6.54
CA LYS A 79 -9.27 6.83 -7.33
C LYS A 79 -8.86 6.93 -8.80
N LEU A 80 -7.63 7.33 -9.10
CA LEU A 80 -7.11 7.36 -10.48
C LEU A 80 -7.26 6.00 -11.16
N VAL A 81 -6.82 4.93 -10.48
CA VAL A 81 -6.88 3.56 -11.02
C VAL A 81 -8.32 3.14 -11.26
N VAL A 82 -9.20 3.32 -10.26
CA VAL A 82 -10.62 2.91 -10.36
C VAL A 82 -11.35 3.66 -11.46
N ASP A 83 -11.15 4.98 -11.56
CA ASP A 83 -11.79 5.79 -12.58
C ASP A 83 -11.30 5.39 -13.98
N PHE A 84 -9.98 5.17 -14.14
CA PHE A 84 -9.40 4.72 -15.40
C PHE A 84 -9.91 3.32 -15.81
N GLU A 85 -9.87 2.35 -14.89
CA GLU A 85 -10.32 0.97 -15.14
C GLU A 85 -11.80 0.93 -15.55
N LYS A 86 -12.62 1.76 -14.90
CA LYS A 86 -14.05 1.88 -15.20
C LYS A 86 -14.31 2.52 -16.56
N GLU A 87 -13.56 3.56 -16.91
CA GLU A 87 -13.72 4.26 -18.20
C GLU A 87 -13.32 3.38 -19.39
N HIS A 88 -12.29 2.56 -19.21
CA HIS A 88 -11.70 1.75 -20.27
C HIS A 88 -12.10 0.27 -20.26
N ASP A 89 -12.95 -0.15 -19.32
CA ASP A 89 -13.34 -1.56 -19.11
C ASP A 89 -12.14 -2.50 -19.10
N CYS A 90 -11.16 -2.17 -18.28
CA CYS A 90 -9.88 -2.85 -18.23
C CYS A 90 -9.38 -3.02 -16.80
N LYS A 91 -8.27 -3.75 -16.66
CA LYS A 91 -7.47 -3.86 -15.45
C LYS A 91 -6.09 -3.26 -15.69
N LEU A 92 -5.69 -2.29 -14.90
CA LEU A 92 -4.32 -1.76 -14.91
C LEU A 92 -3.38 -2.76 -14.24
N ILE A 93 -2.30 -3.14 -14.95
CA ILE A 93 -1.26 -4.03 -14.42
C ILE A 93 0.02 -3.28 -14.08
N ASP A 94 0.23 -2.15 -14.74
CA ASP A 94 1.36 -1.25 -14.49
C ASP A 94 1.01 0.16 -14.96
N TRP A 95 1.47 1.18 -14.23
CA TRP A 95 1.25 2.56 -14.61
C TRP A 95 2.26 3.51 -13.95
N ASN A 96 2.50 4.64 -14.60
CA ASN A 96 3.33 5.70 -14.11
C ASN A 96 2.76 7.06 -14.48
N LEU A 97 2.68 7.98 -13.52
CA LEU A 97 2.19 9.33 -13.69
C LEU A 97 3.36 10.33 -13.67
N ARG A 98 3.48 11.10 -14.75
CA ARG A 98 4.41 12.22 -14.81
C ARG A 98 3.71 13.49 -14.36
N TYR A 99 4.11 14.02 -13.23
CA TYR A 99 3.46 15.20 -12.64
C TYR A 99 3.72 16.50 -13.42
N ASP A 100 4.84 16.60 -14.15
CA ASP A 100 5.21 17.77 -14.95
C ASP A 100 4.34 17.95 -16.21
N THR A 101 3.80 16.85 -16.73
CA THR A 101 2.98 16.83 -17.95
C THR A 101 1.58 16.29 -17.74
N CYS A 102 1.26 15.83 -16.51
CA CYS A 102 0.03 15.11 -16.19
C CYS A 102 -0.21 13.90 -17.10
N GLU A 103 0.87 13.29 -17.60
CA GLU A 103 0.85 12.17 -18.53
C GLU A 103 0.88 10.85 -17.77
N LEU A 104 -0.15 10.03 -17.96
CA LEU A 104 -0.26 8.67 -17.43
C LEU A 104 0.16 7.68 -18.52
N THR A 105 1.29 7.00 -18.30
CA THR A 105 1.68 5.84 -19.09
C THR A 105 1.19 4.57 -18.41
N TYR A 106 0.65 3.62 -19.17
CA TYR A 106 0.01 2.45 -18.59
C TYR A 106 0.20 1.18 -19.41
N SER A 107 0.06 0.05 -18.73
CA SER A 107 -0.16 -1.28 -19.31
C SER A 107 -1.45 -1.84 -18.73
N MET A 108 -2.34 -2.32 -19.58
CA MET A 108 -3.64 -2.84 -19.18
C MET A 108 -3.96 -4.16 -19.88
N ILE A 109 -4.86 -4.92 -19.27
CA ILE A 109 -5.50 -6.10 -19.84
C ILE A 109 -7.02 -5.88 -19.87
N PRO A 110 -7.76 -6.50 -20.78
CA PRO A 110 -9.21 -6.54 -20.69
C PRO A 110 -9.64 -7.05 -19.32
N THR A 111 -10.72 -6.48 -18.77
CA THR A 111 -11.27 -6.96 -17.49
C THR A 111 -11.51 -8.47 -17.60
N PRO A 112 -10.82 -9.32 -16.81
CA PRO A 112 -11.04 -10.74 -16.87
C PRO A 112 -12.49 -11.04 -16.48
N GLU A 113 -13.19 -11.87 -17.22
CA GLU A 113 -14.41 -12.52 -16.72
C GLU A 113 -13.98 -13.44 -15.57
N GLU A 114 -14.15 -12.97 -14.34
CA GLU A 114 -13.75 -13.76 -13.19
C GLU A 114 -14.91 -14.64 -12.73
N ASP A 115 -14.76 -15.95 -12.88
CA ASP A 115 -15.53 -16.99 -12.14
C ASP A 115 -15.11 -16.98 -10.64
N ALA A 116 -15.08 -15.81 -10.03
CA ALA A 116 -14.76 -15.66 -8.61
C ALA A 116 -16.06 -15.56 -7.81
N ALA A 117 -16.18 -16.40 -6.80
CA ALA A 117 -17.23 -16.21 -5.81
C ALA A 117 -16.99 -14.91 -5.05
N SER A 118 -18.05 -14.21 -4.69
CA SER A 118 -17.95 -12.94 -3.97
C SER A 118 -18.86 -12.92 -2.75
N VAL A 119 -18.42 -12.18 -1.74
CA VAL A 119 -19.18 -11.91 -0.53
C VAL A 119 -19.02 -10.45 -0.14
N GLU A 120 -20.09 -9.83 0.33
CA GLU A 120 -20.06 -8.44 0.81
C GLU A 120 -19.62 -8.39 2.27
N ILE A 121 -18.65 -7.53 2.57
CA ILE A 121 -18.11 -7.30 3.90
C ILE A 121 -18.66 -5.97 4.43
N PRO A 122 -19.13 -5.90 5.68
CA PRO A 122 -19.52 -4.64 6.28
C PRO A 122 -18.42 -3.60 6.25
N MET A 123 -18.73 -2.36 5.84
CA MET A 123 -17.74 -1.30 5.62
C MET A 123 -16.94 -0.90 6.86
N ASP A 124 -17.48 -1.10 8.06
CA ASP A 124 -16.74 -0.92 9.32
C ASP A 124 -15.59 -1.92 9.46
N ARG A 125 -15.80 -3.17 9.03
CA ARG A 125 -14.76 -4.21 9.01
C ARG A 125 -13.73 -3.94 7.91
N VAL A 126 -14.19 -3.48 6.75
CA VAL A 126 -13.30 -3.07 5.64
C VAL A 126 -12.34 -1.98 6.08
N LYS A 127 -12.87 -0.90 6.67
CA LYS A 127 -12.06 0.23 7.18
C LYS A 127 -11.07 -0.21 8.26
N GLN A 128 -11.46 -1.11 9.16
CA GLN A 128 -10.58 -1.64 10.18
C GLN A 128 -9.36 -2.35 9.59
N ILE A 129 -9.56 -3.16 8.55
CA ILE A 129 -8.47 -3.89 7.89
C ILE A 129 -7.60 -2.97 7.06
N GLU A 130 -8.22 -2.03 6.35
CA GLU A 130 -7.53 -0.99 5.59
C GLU A 130 -6.59 -0.19 6.51
N GLU A 131 -7.08 0.26 7.66
CA GLU A 131 -6.29 1.00 8.65
C GLU A 131 -5.08 0.18 9.15
N ILE A 132 -5.27 -1.10 9.44
CA ILE A 132 -4.17 -1.99 9.87
C ILE A 132 -3.16 -2.16 8.72
N GLY A 133 -3.63 -2.36 7.49
CA GLY A 133 -2.78 -2.46 6.31
C GLY A 133 -1.95 -1.21 6.08
N MET A 134 -2.56 -0.03 6.18
CA MET A 134 -1.88 1.24 6.01
C MET A 134 -0.78 1.49 7.05
N ARG A 135 -0.96 1.04 8.30
CA ARG A 135 0.12 1.09 9.31
C ARG A 135 1.33 0.28 8.88
N TYR A 136 1.10 -0.90 8.32
CA TYR A 136 2.18 -1.75 7.81
C TYR A 136 2.86 -1.12 6.60
N ASP A 137 2.11 -0.60 5.65
CA ASP A 137 2.64 -0.01 4.42
C ASP A 137 3.39 1.30 4.68
N SER A 138 2.92 2.14 5.61
CA SER A 138 3.62 3.36 5.99
C SER A 138 4.99 3.06 6.63
N ILE A 139 5.08 2.06 7.50
CA ILE A 139 6.37 1.63 8.07
C ILE A 139 7.31 1.06 7.01
N ASN A 140 6.79 0.29 6.05
CA ASN A 140 7.58 -0.18 4.91
C ASN A 140 8.17 0.98 4.13
N SER A 141 7.35 1.97 3.80
CA SER A 141 7.78 3.17 3.06
C SER A 141 8.87 3.94 3.80
N VAL A 142 8.78 4.08 5.12
CA VAL A 142 9.86 4.70 5.93
C VAL A 142 11.15 3.89 5.83
N ILE A 143 11.08 2.59 5.99
CA ILE A 143 12.25 1.71 5.89
C ILE A 143 12.88 1.80 4.50
N ASP A 144 12.09 1.76 3.44
CA ASP A 144 12.55 1.87 2.07
C ASP A 144 13.17 3.25 1.81
N THR A 145 12.59 4.34 2.33
CA THR A 145 13.15 5.69 2.26
C THR A 145 14.51 5.76 2.95
N ILE A 146 14.64 5.20 4.15
CA ILE A 146 15.91 5.15 4.89
C ILE A 146 16.97 4.41 4.07
N ILE A 147 16.63 3.24 3.54
CA ILE A 147 17.56 2.43 2.75
C ILE A 147 17.97 3.16 1.47
N THR A 148 17.02 3.74 0.73
CA THR A 148 17.28 4.38 -0.57
C THR A 148 18.03 5.70 -0.45
N THR A 149 17.80 6.47 0.62
CA THR A 149 18.43 7.79 0.81
C THR A 149 19.89 7.66 1.30
N HIS A 150 20.26 6.56 1.96
CA HIS A 150 21.53 6.39 2.64
C HIS A 150 22.40 5.26 2.09
N VAL A 151 22.17 4.85 0.83
CA VAL A 151 22.83 3.67 0.20
C VAL A 151 24.36 3.71 0.24
N ASP A 152 24.97 4.89 0.12
CA ASP A 152 26.42 4.96 -0.15
C ASP A 152 27.33 5.24 1.05
N ALA A 153 26.81 5.72 2.19
CA ALA A 153 27.69 6.21 3.25
C ALA A 153 27.40 5.67 4.65
N LEU A 154 26.22 5.13 4.90
CA LEU A 154 25.72 4.92 6.25
C LEU A 154 25.02 3.57 6.47
N SER A 155 25.05 2.67 5.48
CA SER A 155 24.31 1.41 5.55
C SER A 155 24.59 0.62 6.85
N ASP A 156 25.86 0.47 7.21
CA ASP A 156 26.24 -0.28 8.41
C ASP A 156 25.90 0.45 9.71
N THR A 157 26.01 1.78 9.70
CA THR A 157 25.69 2.59 10.89
C THR A 157 24.20 2.67 11.13
N ILE A 158 23.39 2.87 10.06
CA ILE A 158 21.93 2.96 10.17
C ILE A 158 21.33 1.59 10.45
N THR A 159 21.69 0.57 9.67
CA THR A 159 21.14 -0.79 9.85
C THR A 159 21.58 -1.43 11.16
N GLY A 160 22.74 -1.05 11.70
CA GLY A 160 23.22 -1.46 13.02
C GLY A 160 22.60 -0.67 14.18
N SER A 161 21.88 0.46 13.89
CA SER A 161 21.34 1.32 14.94
C SER A 161 20.18 0.68 15.70
N VAL A 162 20.01 1.08 16.96
CA VAL A 162 18.89 0.62 17.80
C VAL A 162 17.56 1.09 17.22
N ALA A 163 17.52 2.34 16.71
CA ALA A 163 16.34 2.92 16.10
C ALA A 163 15.87 2.12 14.87
N TYR A 164 16.76 1.77 13.95
CA TYR A 164 16.42 0.94 12.78
C TYR A 164 15.88 -0.43 13.19
N ARG A 165 16.51 -1.08 14.20
CA ARG A 165 15.99 -2.32 14.75
C ARG A 165 14.61 -2.17 15.39
N GLY A 166 14.33 -1.01 16.01
CA GLY A 166 13.01 -0.65 16.51
C GLY A 166 11.96 -0.61 15.37
N PHE A 167 12.30 0.03 14.23
CA PHE A 167 11.43 0.03 13.03
C PHE A 167 11.16 -1.38 12.50
N LEU A 168 12.18 -2.22 12.43
CA LEU A 168 11.99 -3.62 12.00
C LEU A 168 11.06 -4.39 12.95
N LYS A 169 11.14 -4.14 14.25
CA LYS A 169 10.19 -4.72 15.23
C LYS A 169 8.77 -4.20 15.04
N LEU A 170 8.59 -2.89 14.80
CA LEU A 170 7.29 -2.31 14.49
C LEU A 170 6.71 -2.88 13.21
N LYS A 171 7.51 -2.96 12.14
CA LYS A 171 7.13 -3.61 10.88
C LYS A 171 6.65 -5.04 11.11
N ALA A 172 7.42 -5.84 11.85
CA ALA A 172 7.06 -7.23 12.13
C ALA A 172 5.73 -7.33 12.93
N ARG A 173 5.52 -6.43 13.91
CA ARG A 173 4.27 -6.35 14.67
C ARG A 173 3.09 -5.99 13.78
N TYR A 174 3.18 -4.91 12.99
CA TYR A 174 2.09 -4.50 12.12
C TYR A 174 1.81 -5.51 11.00
N PHE A 175 2.84 -6.17 10.48
CA PHE A 175 2.66 -7.29 9.55
C PHE A 175 1.86 -8.43 10.18
N GLN A 176 2.18 -8.79 11.44
CA GLN A 176 1.44 -9.85 12.13
C GLN A 176 -0.01 -9.44 12.40
N GLU A 177 -0.24 -8.21 12.87
CA GLU A 177 -1.59 -7.65 13.08
C GLU A 177 -2.40 -7.69 11.77
N PHE A 178 -1.79 -7.27 10.65
CA PHE A 178 -2.46 -7.29 9.33
C PHE A 178 -2.76 -8.71 8.86
N LYS A 179 -1.82 -9.62 9.03
CA LYS A 179 -2.03 -11.04 8.70
C LYS A 179 -3.15 -11.64 9.54
N ASP A 180 -3.14 -11.42 10.85
CA ASP A 180 -4.17 -11.95 11.75
C ASP A 180 -5.55 -11.38 11.41
N ALA A 181 -5.64 -10.09 11.04
CA ALA A 181 -6.88 -9.46 10.60
C ALA A 181 -7.39 -10.06 9.27
N LYS A 182 -6.50 -10.32 8.31
CA LYS A 182 -6.84 -11.00 7.05
C LYS A 182 -7.31 -12.42 7.28
N ASP A 183 -6.63 -13.18 8.13
CA ASP A 183 -7.00 -14.56 8.47
C ASP A 183 -8.35 -14.60 9.20
N ALA A 184 -8.62 -13.63 10.08
CA ALA A 184 -9.92 -13.50 10.75
C ALA A 184 -11.05 -13.20 9.76
N LEU A 185 -10.81 -12.26 8.82
CA LEU A 185 -11.76 -11.93 7.76
C LEU A 185 -12.09 -13.14 6.89
N GLN A 186 -11.09 -13.87 6.45
CA GLN A 186 -11.28 -15.09 5.66
C GLN A 186 -12.13 -16.10 6.40
N LYS A 187 -11.88 -16.30 7.70
CA LYS A 187 -12.63 -17.25 8.53
C LYS A 187 -14.08 -16.81 8.79
N GLU A 188 -14.30 -15.50 8.89
CA GLU A 188 -15.62 -14.94 9.21
C GLU A 188 -16.55 -14.94 7.99
N PHE A 189 -16.03 -14.57 6.81
CA PHE A 189 -16.86 -14.28 5.64
C PHE A 189 -16.81 -15.33 4.52
N ILE A 190 -15.75 -16.11 4.42
CA ILE A 190 -15.71 -17.21 3.43
C ILE A 190 -16.37 -18.45 4.03
N PRO A 191 -17.32 -19.10 3.33
CA PRO A 191 -18.00 -20.29 3.81
C PRO A 191 -17.03 -21.40 4.25
N ALA A 192 -17.29 -22.01 5.41
CA ALA A 192 -16.38 -22.96 6.07
C ALA A 192 -16.05 -24.20 5.21
N ASP A 193 -16.98 -24.62 4.38
CA ASP A 193 -16.85 -25.79 3.48
C ASP A 193 -15.89 -25.57 2.30
N VAL A 194 -15.62 -24.30 1.97
CA VAL A 194 -14.70 -23.91 0.89
C VAL A 194 -13.39 -23.30 1.38
N GLN A 195 -13.30 -22.87 2.65
CA GLN A 195 -12.11 -22.18 3.18
C GLN A 195 -10.80 -22.91 2.92
N SER A 196 -10.79 -24.24 3.07
CA SER A 196 -9.59 -25.04 2.84
C SER A 196 -9.20 -25.22 1.36
N LYS A 197 -10.07 -24.79 0.45
CA LYS A 197 -9.89 -24.90 -1.00
C LYS A 197 -9.65 -23.52 -1.65
N VAL A 198 -9.68 -22.44 -0.86
CA VAL A 198 -9.43 -21.10 -1.38
C VAL A 198 -7.97 -20.98 -1.78
N ASP A 199 -7.74 -20.76 -3.06
CA ASP A 199 -6.42 -20.55 -3.64
C ASP A 199 -5.94 -19.11 -3.43
N SER A 200 -6.83 -18.15 -3.69
CA SER A 200 -6.56 -16.72 -3.53
C SER A 200 -7.83 -15.95 -3.22
N TRP A 201 -7.67 -14.81 -2.58
CA TRP A 201 -8.75 -13.87 -2.36
C TRP A 201 -8.25 -12.42 -2.39
N SER A 202 -9.15 -11.52 -2.72
CA SER A 202 -8.92 -10.07 -2.73
C SER A 202 -10.10 -9.33 -2.11
N LEU A 203 -9.83 -8.20 -1.47
CA LEU A 203 -10.84 -7.31 -0.92
C LEU A 203 -10.76 -5.97 -1.65
N ASP A 204 -11.88 -5.54 -2.20
CA ASP A 204 -12.04 -4.19 -2.70
C ASP A 204 -12.46 -3.29 -1.53
N TYR A 205 -11.53 -2.44 -1.09
CA TYR A 205 -11.75 -1.54 0.04
C TYR A 205 -12.78 -0.44 -0.23
N SER A 206 -13.04 -0.13 -1.50
CA SER A 206 -14.02 0.90 -1.89
C SER A 206 -15.45 0.40 -1.85
N THR A 207 -15.66 -0.86 -2.21
CA THR A 207 -16.99 -1.48 -2.32
C THR A 207 -17.30 -2.48 -1.20
N GLY A 208 -16.28 -2.91 -0.46
CA GLY A 208 -16.43 -3.97 0.55
C GLY A 208 -16.64 -5.36 -0.04
N ILE A 209 -16.37 -5.55 -1.33
CA ILE A 209 -16.53 -6.85 -1.97
C ILE A 209 -15.26 -7.67 -1.81
N LEU A 210 -15.39 -8.81 -1.14
CA LEU A 210 -14.35 -9.84 -1.08
C LEU A 210 -14.61 -10.87 -2.17
N LYS A 211 -13.65 -11.01 -3.08
CA LYS A 211 -13.66 -12.03 -4.14
C LYS A 211 -12.69 -13.14 -3.79
N TYR A 212 -13.06 -14.40 -4.02
CA TYR A 212 -12.19 -15.54 -3.77
C TYR A 212 -12.32 -16.62 -4.86
N LYS A 213 -11.22 -17.30 -5.15
CA LYS A 213 -11.15 -18.43 -6.09
C LYS A 213 -11.01 -19.74 -5.30
N VAL A 214 -11.76 -20.74 -5.72
CA VAL A 214 -11.73 -22.09 -5.13
C VAL A 214 -11.06 -23.01 -6.16
N GLN A 215 -10.13 -23.87 -5.68
CA GLN A 215 -9.52 -24.92 -6.51
C GLN A 215 -10.51 -26.00 -6.89
#